data_fae6fa7d895d905b41fc09d501321ad4
#
_entry.id   fae6fa7d895d905b41fc09d501321ad4
#
_cell.length_a   1.000
_cell.length_b   1.000
_cell.length_c   1.000
_cell.angle_alpha   90.00
_cell.angle_beta   90.00
_cell.angle_gamma   90.00
#
_symmetry.space_group_name_H-M   'P 1'
#
loop_
_entity.id
_entity.type
_entity.pdbx_description
1 polymer ?
#
loop_
_entity_poly.entity_id
_entity_poly.type
_entity_poly.pdbx_seq_one_letter_code
_entity_poly.pdbx_strand_id
1 'polypeptide(L)'
;MPRKSSRLTFAVLATGAGVFSMLQSLIAPALPTVQHALHTSQSTATWVMTAYLLSASVFTPILGRVGDLVGKKRTLVAVLLAVLAGCLVAALAPNIGVLIIARVVQGIGGALFPLSFGIIRDEFDASRVPGSISNLSAVIAAGGGVGMVAAGPIVTALDYRWLFWFPVAIVAVTTLIAVRYVPESPSRADGRVNWLGAVLLSGWLVALLLPLSQAGTWGWGSVRVVGLFSAAVVLFAAWLLSEARSSSPLIDLKVMRLPSVWTTNTAALLFGAGMYAIWSFLPGFVQTPSSAGYGFGASVTASGLLMLPMLLAMFVSGVLSGRLEPVVGAKTLLTTGAALGAIACAILALWHDQQWQIALVAGIFGLGIGLAFASMANLIVGSVPPEQTGAATGMNANIRTIGGSIGAAVTSVLVTGRLQPSGLPYGSGYTHGFTLLAVLLLGAALAALMVPRRSGRGGGKTVGGSGSVLLKAEEEASVMAPGALN
;
A
#
# COMPACT_ATOMS: atom_id res chain seq x y z
N MET A 1 -3.72 13.90 -29.98
CA MET A 1 -5.13 13.81 -29.54
C MET A 1 -5.16 12.99 -28.26
N PRO A 2 -5.75 13.45 -27.15
CA PRO A 2 -5.89 12.63 -25.96
C PRO A 2 -6.84 11.49 -26.31
N ARG A 3 -6.35 10.26 -26.27
CA ARG A 3 -7.15 9.06 -26.51
C ARG A 3 -8.33 9.07 -25.55
N LYS A 4 -9.57 9.05 -26.05
CA LYS A 4 -10.81 8.89 -25.24
C LYS A 4 -10.69 7.71 -24.24
N SER A 5 -9.75 6.81 -24.47
CA SER A 5 -9.41 5.64 -23.70
C SER A 5 -8.70 5.95 -22.36
N SER A 6 -7.85 7.00 -22.24
CA SER A 6 -7.03 7.23 -21.04
C SER A 6 -7.85 7.62 -19.80
N ARG A 7 -8.94 8.42 -19.97
CA ARG A 7 -9.82 8.78 -18.85
C ARG A 7 -10.62 7.58 -18.34
N LEU A 8 -11.10 6.73 -19.25
CA LEU A 8 -11.85 5.54 -18.89
C LEU A 8 -10.93 4.49 -18.26
N THR A 9 -9.71 4.32 -18.82
CA THR A 9 -8.68 3.47 -18.21
C THR A 9 -8.38 3.93 -16.79
N PHE A 10 -8.15 5.23 -16.55
CA PHE A 10 -7.93 5.76 -15.22
C PHE A 10 -9.10 5.48 -14.28
N ALA A 11 -10.34 5.71 -14.73
CA ALA A 11 -11.53 5.45 -13.92
C ALA A 11 -11.62 3.98 -13.49
N VAL A 12 -11.35 3.03 -14.39
CA VAL A 12 -11.32 1.59 -14.09
C VAL A 12 -10.25 1.26 -13.04
N LEU A 13 -9.03 1.77 -13.23
CA LEU A 13 -7.93 1.54 -12.30
C LEU A 13 -8.21 2.14 -10.93
N ALA A 14 -8.72 3.37 -10.90
CA ALA A 14 -9.09 4.08 -9.68
C ALA A 14 -10.22 3.38 -8.93
N THR A 15 -11.28 2.94 -9.64
CA THR A 15 -12.40 2.22 -9.01
C THR A 15 -11.94 0.87 -8.48
N GLY A 16 -11.19 0.07 -9.26
CA GLY A 16 -10.69 -1.23 -8.83
C GLY A 16 -9.79 -1.13 -7.59
N ALA A 17 -8.80 -0.23 -7.63
CA ALA A 17 -7.88 -0.02 -6.52
C ALA A 17 -8.57 0.60 -5.29
N GLY A 18 -9.50 1.53 -5.50
CA GLY A 18 -10.29 2.16 -4.43
C GLY A 18 -11.20 1.17 -3.71
N VAL A 19 -11.91 0.31 -4.45
CA VAL A 19 -12.78 -0.74 -3.86
C VAL A 19 -11.94 -1.77 -3.10
N PHE A 20 -10.78 -2.17 -3.62
CA PHE A 20 -9.90 -3.07 -2.88
C PHE A 20 -9.43 -2.44 -1.57
N SER A 21 -9.04 -1.16 -1.58
CA SER A 21 -8.66 -0.43 -0.37
C SER A 21 -9.83 -0.29 0.61
N MET A 22 -11.05 -0.06 0.10
CA MET A 22 -12.27 -0.04 0.90
C MET A 22 -12.55 -1.39 1.58
N LEU A 23 -12.42 -2.50 0.84
CA LEU A 23 -12.59 -3.86 1.37
C LEU A 23 -11.61 -4.19 2.51
N GLN A 24 -10.44 -3.58 2.50
CA GLN A 24 -9.44 -3.73 3.56
C GLN A 24 -9.92 -3.18 4.90
N SER A 25 -10.61 -2.05 4.88
CA SER A 25 -10.99 -1.30 6.09
C SER A 25 -12.44 -1.50 6.52
N LEU A 26 -13.35 -1.91 5.62
CA LEU A 26 -14.77 -2.09 5.90
C LEU A 26 -15.05 -3.08 7.03
N ILE A 27 -14.26 -4.14 7.14
CA ILE A 27 -14.57 -5.25 8.07
C ILE A 27 -14.19 -4.94 9.51
N ALA A 28 -13.20 -4.07 9.75
CA ALA A 28 -12.66 -3.83 11.09
C ALA A 28 -13.75 -3.30 12.07
N PRO A 29 -14.53 -2.25 11.74
CA PRO A 29 -15.62 -1.79 12.61
C PRO A 29 -16.78 -2.78 12.72
N ALA A 30 -16.98 -3.61 11.69
CA ALA A 30 -18.07 -4.58 11.62
C ALA A 30 -17.74 -5.94 12.28
N LEU A 31 -16.49 -6.15 12.72
CA LEU A 31 -16.03 -7.43 13.24
C LEU A 31 -16.87 -7.98 14.39
N PRO A 32 -17.30 -7.18 15.39
CA PRO A 32 -18.20 -7.67 16.46
C PRO A 32 -19.52 -8.17 15.92
N THR A 33 -20.12 -7.49 14.93
CA THR A 33 -21.38 -7.91 14.31
C THR A 33 -21.21 -9.22 13.54
N VAL A 34 -20.12 -9.37 12.80
CA VAL A 34 -19.77 -10.63 12.10
C VAL A 34 -19.58 -11.77 13.10
N GLN A 35 -18.91 -11.50 14.23
CA GLN A 35 -18.69 -12.46 15.31
C GLN A 35 -20.04 -12.97 15.86
N HIS A 36 -20.95 -12.08 16.19
CA HIS A 36 -22.27 -12.43 16.67
C HIS A 36 -23.10 -13.17 15.63
N ALA A 37 -23.15 -12.67 14.39
CA ALA A 37 -23.94 -13.25 13.32
C ALA A 37 -23.49 -14.66 12.90
N LEU A 38 -22.20 -14.96 13.01
CA LEU A 38 -21.64 -16.28 12.66
C LEU A 38 -21.32 -17.16 13.90
N HIS A 39 -21.80 -16.75 15.09
CA HIS A 39 -21.66 -17.48 16.35
C HIS A 39 -20.23 -17.98 16.61
N THR A 40 -19.23 -17.10 16.47
CA THR A 40 -17.80 -17.46 16.56
C THR A 40 -17.09 -16.74 17.70
N SER A 41 -15.87 -17.17 18.04
CA SER A 41 -15.04 -16.48 19.03
C SER A 41 -14.39 -15.23 18.41
N GLN A 42 -14.03 -14.25 19.26
CA GLN A 42 -13.32 -13.05 18.83
C GLN A 42 -11.97 -13.39 18.16
N SER A 43 -11.25 -14.39 18.70
CA SER A 43 -9.98 -14.82 18.11
C SER A 43 -10.16 -15.42 16.71
N THR A 44 -11.23 -16.16 16.47
CA THR A 44 -11.55 -16.70 15.13
C THR A 44 -12.02 -15.58 14.20
N ALA A 45 -12.82 -14.62 14.68
CA ALA A 45 -13.27 -13.49 13.88
C ALA A 45 -12.09 -12.62 13.39
N THR A 46 -11.05 -12.45 14.19
CA THR A 46 -9.84 -11.71 13.82
C THR A 46 -9.14 -12.31 12.59
N TRP A 47 -9.27 -13.62 12.35
CA TRP A 47 -8.74 -14.27 11.15
C TRP A 47 -9.33 -13.72 9.85
N VAL A 48 -10.53 -13.15 9.87
CA VAL A 48 -11.14 -12.49 8.69
C VAL A 48 -10.28 -11.32 8.20
N MET A 49 -9.63 -10.60 9.12
CA MET A 49 -8.70 -9.52 8.76
C MET A 49 -7.31 -10.06 8.45
N THR A 50 -6.79 -10.95 9.28
CA THR A 50 -5.45 -11.53 9.14
C THR A 50 -5.28 -12.26 7.82
N ALA A 51 -6.24 -13.11 7.43
CA ALA A 51 -6.20 -13.86 6.19
C ALA A 51 -6.16 -12.96 4.96
N TYR A 52 -6.94 -11.89 4.96
CA TYR A 52 -6.92 -10.88 3.89
C TYR A 52 -5.55 -10.20 3.76
N LEU A 53 -5.01 -9.72 4.88
CA LEU A 53 -3.73 -9.00 4.89
C LEU A 53 -2.55 -9.90 4.50
N LEU A 54 -2.52 -11.14 5.00
CA LEU A 54 -1.51 -12.12 4.63
C LEU A 54 -1.56 -12.44 3.13
N SER A 55 -2.76 -12.71 2.63
CA SER A 55 -2.97 -12.98 1.20
C SER A 55 -2.56 -11.76 0.35
N ALA A 56 -2.97 -10.55 0.71
CA ALA A 56 -2.58 -9.33 0.02
C ALA A 56 -1.05 -9.16 0.00
N SER A 57 -0.38 -9.38 1.13
CA SER A 57 1.07 -9.26 1.23
C SER A 57 1.81 -10.27 0.35
N VAL A 58 1.29 -11.49 0.24
CA VAL A 58 1.86 -12.55 -0.60
C VAL A 58 1.65 -12.25 -2.10
N PHE A 59 0.40 -11.97 -2.49
CA PHE A 59 0.04 -11.89 -3.90
C PHE A 59 0.42 -10.55 -4.55
N THR A 60 0.54 -9.47 -3.80
CA THR A 60 0.87 -8.14 -4.35
C THR A 60 2.18 -8.12 -5.15
N PRO A 61 3.35 -8.52 -4.62
CA PRO A 61 4.60 -8.52 -5.39
C PRO A 61 4.63 -9.62 -6.46
N ILE A 62 4.05 -10.79 -6.19
CA ILE A 62 4.05 -11.92 -7.13
C ILE A 62 3.24 -11.55 -8.39
N LEU A 63 2.01 -11.08 -8.21
CA LEU A 63 1.14 -10.72 -9.34
C LEU A 63 1.55 -9.40 -9.98
N GLY A 64 2.24 -8.51 -9.26
CA GLY A 64 2.94 -7.38 -9.86
C GLY A 64 3.97 -7.85 -10.89
N ARG A 65 4.80 -8.83 -10.54
CA ARG A 65 5.79 -9.43 -11.45
C ARG A 65 5.13 -10.25 -12.58
N VAL A 66 4.08 -11.02 -12.26
CA VAL A 66 3.31 -11.74 -13.29
C VAL A 66 2.73 -10.77 -14.31
N GLY A 67 2.22 -9.62 -13.86
CA GLY A 67 1.75 -8.55 -14.74
C GLY A 67 2.84 -8.00 -15.65
N ASP A 68 4.04 -7.81 -15.13
CA ASP A 68 5.18 -7.36 -15.92
C ASP A 68 5.62 -8.39 -16.99
N LEU A 69 5.47 -9.70 -16.73
CA LEU A 69 5.86 -10.80 -17.64
C LEU A 69 4.77 -11.18 -18.63
N VAL A 70 3.55 -11.40 -18.16
CA VAL A 70 2.44 -11.99 -18.95
C VAL A 70 1.60 -10.91 -19.65
N GLY A 71 1.55 -9.73 -19.04
CA GLY A 71 0.75 -8.59 -19.49
C GLY A 71 -0.11 -8.01 -18.39
N LYS A 72 -0.04 -6.70 -18.23
CA LYS A 72 -0.65 -6.00 -17.09
C LYS A 72 -2.18 -6.01 -17.14
N LYS A 73 -2.79 -5.85 -18.33
CA LYS A 73 -4.25 -5.94 -18.49
C LYS A 73 -4.77 -7.34 -18.16
N ARG A 74 -4.14 -8.39 -18.71
CA ARG A 74 -4.58 -9.77 -18.49
C ARG A 74 -4.56 -10.09 -17.01
N THR A 75 -3.48 -9.74 -16.32
CA THR A 75 -3.33 -9.94 -14.87
C THR A 75 -4.33 -9.09 -14.09
N LEU A 76 -4.56 -7.82 -14.49
CA LEU A 76 -5.57 -6.94 -13.88
C LEU A 76 -6.98 -7.58 -13.92
N VAL A 77 -7.39 -8.07 -15.08
CA VAL A 77 -8.72 -8.71 -15.25
C VAL A 77 -8.82 -9.97 -14.40
N ALA A 78 -7.78 -10.83 -14.39
CA ALA A 78 -7.76 -12.03 -13.55
C ALA A 78 -7.88 -11.70 -12.06
N VAL A 79 -7.17 -10.65 -11.60
CA VAL A 79 -7.25 -10.16 -10.22
C VAL A 79 -8.63 -9.60 -9.89
N LEU A 80 -9.23 -8.81 -10.78
CA LEU A 80 -10.60 -8.30 -10.60
C LEU A 80 -11.63 -9.43 -10.50
N LEU A 81 -11.50 -10.47 -11.35
CA LEU A 81 -12.35 -11.66 -11.28
C LEU A 81 -12.17 -12.43 -9.97
N ALA A 82 -10.94 -12.56 -9.48
CA ALA A 82 -10.67 -13.18 -8.18
C ALA A 82 -11.31 -12.37 -7.03
N VAL A 83 -11.17 -11.04 -7.04
CA VAL A 83 -11.82 -10.17 -6.04
C VAL A 83 -13.33 -10.30 -6.11
N LEU A 84 -13.92 -10.31 -7.32
CA LEU A 84 -15.36 -10.50 -7.52
C LEU A 84 -15.84 -11.83 -6.95
N ALA A 85 -15.15 -12.91 -7.27
CA ALA A 85 -15.45 -14.24 -6.74
C ALA A 85 -15.34 -14.28 -5.21
N GLY A 86 -14.28 -13.67 -4.66
CA GLY A 86 -14.09 -13.55 -3.21
C GLY A 86 -15.20 -12.73 -2.53
N CYS A 87 -15.68 -11.67 -3.17
CA CYS A 87 -16.80 -10.87 -2.64
C CYS A 87 -18.12 -11.65 -2.68
N LEU A 88 -18.38 -12.39 -3.77
CA LEU A 88 -19.57 -13.25 -3.88
C LEU A 88 -19.57 -14.34 -2.81
N VAL A 89 -18.44 -15.06 -2.65
CA VAL A 89 -18.31 -16.09 -1.62
C VAL A 89 -18.47 -15.51 -0.22
N ALA A 90 -17.92 -14.32 0.04
CA ALA A 90 -18.06 -13.64 1.33
C ALA A 90 -19.50 -13.21 1.62
N ALA A 91 -20.22 -12.66 0.62
CA ALA A 91 -21.60 -12.25 0.76
C ALA A 91 -22.55 -13.46 1.03
N LEU A 92 -22.22 -14.63 0.51
CA LEU A 92 -22.98 -15.85 0.64
C LEU A 92 -22.46 -16.78 1.76
N ALA A 93 -21.42 -16.38 2.51
CA ALA A 93 -20.76 -17.21 3.50
C ALA A 93 -21.74 -17.72 4.58
N PRO A 94 -21.92 -19.03 4.74
CA PRO A 94 -22.79 -19.61 5.76
C PRO A 94 -22.12 -19.69 7.14
N ASN A 95 -20.80 -19.64 7.20
CA ASN A 95 -20.00 -19.76 8.42
C ASN A 95 -18.68 -18.97 8.29
N ILE A 96 -18.01 -18.81 9.44
CA ILE A 96 -16.76 -18.06 9.51
C ILE A 96 -15.62 -18.64 8.68
N GLY A 97 -15.55 -19.97 8.53
CA GLY A 97 -14.50 -20.63 7.75
C GLY A 97 -14.58 -20.26 6.27
N VAL A 98 -15.79 -20.28 5.69
CA VAL A 98 -16.03 -19.84 4.30
C VAL A 98 -15.71 -18.36 4.14
N LEU A 99 -16.07 -17.53 5.13
CA LEU A 99 -15.74 -16.11 5.09
C LEU A 99 -14.22 -15.88 5.12
N ILE A 100 -13.46 -16.63 5.92
CA ILE A 100 -11.98 -16.54 5.96
C ILE A 100 -11.38 -16.94 4.61
N ILE A 101 -11.87 -18.02 3.98
CA ILE A 101 -11.42 -18.43 2.64
C ILE A 101 -11.72 -17.33 1.61
N ALA A 102 -12.92 -16.77 1.66
CA ALA A 102 -13.30 -15.65 0.79
C ALA A 102 -12.35 -14.46 0.96
N ARG A 103 -11.93 -14.14 2.20
CA ARG A 103 -10.96 -13.08 2.51
C ARG A 103 -9.56 -13.37 1.95
N VAL A 104 -9.13 -14.65 1.96
CA VAL A 104 -7.88 -15.05 1.26
C VAL A 104 -7.98 -14.75 -0.23
N VAL A 105 -9.10 -15.11 -0.87
CA VAL A 105 -9.32 -14.84 -2.30
C VAL A 105 -9.38 -13.34 -2.58
N GLN A 106 -10.07 -12.55 -1.76
CA GLN A 106 -10.12 -11.09 -1.89
C GLN A 106 -8.74 -10.44 -1.75
N GLY A 107 -7.85 -11.00 -0.91
CA GLY A 107 -6.48 -10.49 -0.72
C GLY A 107 -5.64 -10.49 -2.01
N ILE A 108 -5.95 -11.36 -2.98
CA ILE A 108 -5.34 -11.34 -4.32
C ILE A 108 -5.44 -9.95 -4.96
N GLY A 109 -6.48 -9.19 -4.61
CA GLY A 109 -6.70 -7.82 -5.06
C GLY A 109 -5.60 -6.83 -4.70
N GLY A 110 -4.68 -7.15 -3.78
CA GLY A 110 -3.51 -6.32 -3.47
C GLY A 110 -2.66 -5.99 -4.71
N ALA A 111 -2.68 -6.86 -5.70
CA ALA A 111 -2.00 -6.64 -6.98
C ALA A 111 -2.62 -5.51 -7.83
N LEU A 112 -3.86 -5.08 -7.54
CA LEU A 112 -4.48 -3.95 -8.26
C LEU A 112 -3.64 -2.67 -8.15
N PHE A 113 -2.92 -2.45 -7.04
CA PHE A 113 -2.09 -1.27 -6.87
C PHE A 113 -0.89 -1.25 -7.84
N PRO A 114 0.03 -2.24 -7.79
CA PRO A 114 1.19 -2.25 -8.68
C PRO A 114 0.81 -2.38 -10.16
N LEU A 115 -0.22 -3.14 -10.50
CA LEU A 115 -0.71 -3.26 -11.87
C LEU A 115 -1.25 -1.92 -12.39
N SER A 116 -2.00 -1.19 -11.57
CA SER A 116 -2.53 0.12 -11.95
C SER A 116 -1.42 1.15 -12.15
N PHE A 117 -0.41 1.18 -11.29
CA PHE A 117 0.76 2.07 -11.47
C PHE A 117 1.52 1.71 -12.75
N GLY A 118 1.70 0.41 -13.03
CA GLY A 118 2.33 -0.05 -14.27
C GLY A 118 1.55 0.36 -15.53
N ILE A 119 0.23 0.16 -15.55
CA ILE A 119 -0.62 0.55 -16.69
C ILE A 119 -0.62 2.07 -16.89
N ILE A 120 -0.70 2.87 -15.82
CA ILE A 120 -0.59 4.34 -15.92
C ILE A 120 0.74 4.73 -16.56
N ARG A 121 1.84 4.10 -16.14
CA ARG A 121 3.16 4.40 -16.67
C ARG A 121 3.30 4.09 -18.16
N ASP A 122 2.68 2.98 -18.61
CA ASP A 122 2.79 2.51 -19.98
C ASP A 122 1.84 3.23 -20.95
N GLU A 123 0.66 3.65 -20.49
CA GLU A 123 -0.43 4.12 -21.35
C GLU A 123 -0.62 5.64 -21.34
N PHE A 124 -0.02 6.34 -20.36
CA PHE A 124 -0.22 7.77 -20.21
C PHE A 124 1.01 8.54 -20.69
N ASP A 125 0.79 9.76 -21.19
CA ASP A 125 1.87 10.67 -21.58
C ASP A 125 2.82 10.88 -20.38
N ALA A 126 4.13 10.85 -20.59
CA ALA A 126 5.15 10.93 -19.55
C ALA A 126 4.96 12.15 -18.60
N SER A 127 4.47 13.28 -19.13
CA SER A 127 4.17 14.49 -18.36
C SER A 127 2.97 14.32 -17.42
N ARG A 128 2.06 13.39 -17.70
CA ARG A 128 0.84 13.13 -16.90
C ARG A 128 1.00 11.97 -15.91
N VAL A 129 2.01 11.13 -16.09
CA VAL A 129 2.23 9.96 -15.23
C VAL A 129 2.32 10.34 -13.74
N PRO A 130 3.12 11.32 -13.29
CA PRO A 130 3.22 11.66 -11.87
C PRO A 130 1.88 12.10 -11.28
N GLY A 131 1.15 12.98 -11.97
CA GLY A 131 -0.17 13.43 -11.52
C GLY A 131 -1.21 12.31 -11.48
N SER A 132 -1.18 11.39 -12.45
CA SER A 132 -2.10 10.24 -12.47
C SER A 132 -1.80 9.24 -11.36
N ILE A 133 -0.52 8.97 -11.05
CA ILE A 133 -0.11 8.14 -9.92
C ILE A 133 -0.55 8.79 -8.60
N SER A 134 -0.37 10.11 -8.44
CA SER A 134 -0.80 10.83 -7.25
C SER A 134 -2.33 10.77 -7.06
N ASN A 135 -3.09 10.99 -8.12
CA ASN A 135 -4.56 10.88 -8.09
C ASN A 135 -5.02 9.46 -7.76
N LEU A 136 -4.39 8.44 -8.34
CA LEU A 136 -4.68 7.05 -8.01
C LEU A 136 -4.36 6.75 -6.55
N SER A 137 -3.21 7.21 -6.05
CA SER A 137 -2.80 7.05 -4.66
C SER A 137 -3.78 7.73 -3.70
N ALA A 138 -4.31 8.91 -4.07
CA ALA A 138 -5.35 9.60 -3.31
C ALA A 138 -6.65 8.78 -3.24
N VAL A 139 -7.06 8.16 -4.36
CA VAL A 139 -8.26 7.29 -4.40
C VAL A 139 -8.05 6.03 -3.56
N ILE A 140 -6.85 5.40 -3.62
CA ILE A 140 -6.51 4.25 -2.78
C ILE A 140 -6.61 4.63 -1.30
N ALA A 141 -6.02 5.76 -0.92
CA ALA A 141 -6.03 6.24 0.44
C ALA A 141 -7.46 6.56 0.92
N ALA A 142 -8.23 7.28 0.11
CA ALA A 142 -9.62 7.61 0.38
C ALA A 142 -10.51 6.36 0.47
N GLY A 143 -10.27 5.35 -0.38
CA GLY A 143 -11.00 4.08 -0.35
C GLY A 143 -10.91 3.42 1.03
N GLY A 144 -9.72 3.38 1.62
CA GLY A 144 -9.52 2.88 2.98
C GLY A 144 -10.34 3.64 4.02
N GLY A 145 -10.36 4.98 3.95
CA GLY A 145 -11.12 5.80 4.87
C GLY A 145 -12.64 5.66 4.67
N VAL A 146 -13.11 5.64 3.41
CA VAL A 146 -14.53 5.43 3.08
C VAL A 146 -15.02 4.11 3.66
N GLY A 147 -14.23 3.04 3.53
CA GLY A 147 -14.59 1.75 4.10
C GLY A 147 -14.80 1.82 5.62
N MET A 148 -13.91 2.49 6.34
CA MET A 148 -14.00 2.63 7.79
C MET A 148 -15.26 3.40 8.22
N VAL A 149 -15.61 4.49 7.51
CA VAL A 149 -16.77 5.32 7.83
C VAL A 149 -18.09 4.64 7.40
N ALA A 150 -18.10 3.98 6.23
CA ALA A 150 -19.30 3.36 5.68
C ALA A 150 -19.72 2.07 6.41
N ALA A 151 -18.80 1.39 7.08
CA ALA A 151 -19.07 0.11 7.72
C ALA A 151 -20.19 0.19 8.77
N GLY A 152 -20.15 1.21 9.66
CA GLY A 152 -21.15 1.40 10.69
C GLY A 152 -22.58 1.56 10.14
N PRO A 153 -22.85 2.57 9.31
CA PRO A 153 -24.17 2.76 8.69
C PRO A 153 -24.66 1.53 7.91
N ILE A 154 -23.81 0.85 7.15
CA ILE A 154 -24.20 -0.33 6.39
C ILE A 154 -24.69 -1.44 7.33
N VAL A 155 -23.93 -1.73 8.39
CA VAL A 155 -24.26 -2.83 9.32
C VAL A 155 -25.48 -2.50 10.19
N THR A 156 -25.70 -1.22 10.51
CA THR A 156 -26.85 -0.80 11.32
C THR A 156 -28.16 -0.72 10.53
N ALA A 157 -28.10 -0.33 9.25
CA ALA A 157 -29.26 -0.19 8.39
C ALA A 157 -29.62 -1.48 7.62
N LEU A 158 -28.62 -2.32 7.37
CA LEU A 158 -28.73 -3.54 6.58
C LEU A 158 -28.08 -4.70 7.34
N ASP A 159 -27.75 -5.80 6.68
CA ASP A 159 -26.97 -6.91 7.25
C ASP A 159 -25.46 -6.73 6.91
N TYR A 160 -24.55 -7.34 7.72
CA TYR A 160 -23.10 -7.32 7.47
C TYR A 160 -22.71 -7.86 6.07
N ARG A 161 -23.53 -8.71 5.45
CA ARG A 161 -23.34 -9.23 4.09
C ARG A 161 -23.30 -8.14 3.04
N TRP A 162 -23.96 -7.02 3.27
CA TRP A 162 -23.95 -5.86 2.37
C TRP A 162 -22.56 -5.18 2.30
N LEU A 163 -21.70 -5.41 3.27
CA LEU A 163 -20.29 -5.01 3.19
C LEU A 163 -19.57 -5.69 2.00
N PHE A 164 -20.12 -6.79 1.50
CA PHE A 164 -19.60 -7.53 0.36
C PHE A 164 -20.45 -7.37 -0.90
N TRP A 165 -21.79 -7.24 -0.78
CA TRP A 165 -22.67 -7.05 -1.93
C TRP A 165 -22.42 -5.73 -2.67
N PHE A 166 -22.17 -4.61 -1.99
CA PHE A 166 -21.80 -3.35 -2.64
C PHE A 166 -20.52 -3.48 -3.47
N PRO A 167 -19.40 -4.02 -2.93
CA PRO A 167 -18.22 -4.31 -3.73
C PRO A 167 -18.47 -5.27 -4.90
N VAL A 168 -19.33 -6.29 -4.77
CA VAL A 168 -19.68 -7.19 -5.89
C VAL A 168 -20.20 -6.37 -7.08
N ALA A 169 -21.17 -5.50 -6.86
CA ALA A 169 -21.75 -4.70 -7.94
C ALA A 169 -20.70 -3.80 -8.61
N ILE A 170 -19.89 -3.11 -7.81
CA ILE A 170 -18.87 -2.18 -8.32
C ILE A 170 -17.76 -2.94 -9.06
N VAL A 171 -17.24 -4.03 -8.50
CA VAL A 171 -16.16 -4.82 -9.12
C VAL A 171 -16.65 -5.51 -10.38
N ALA A 172 -17.89 -6.01 -10.43
CA ALA A 172 -18.47 -6.61 -11.63
C ALA A 172 -18.51 -5.62 -12.79
N VAL A 173 -19.03 -4.40 -12.56
CA VAL A 173 -19.07 -3.34 -13.57
C VAL A 173 -17.64 -2.93 -13.97
N THR A 174 -16.75 -2.77 -12.99
CA THR A 174 -15.35 -2.42 -13.25
C THR A 174 -14.65 -3.49 -14.10
N THR A 175 -14.90 -4.76 -13.83
CA THR A 175 -14.34 -5.88 -14.59
C THR A 175 -14.82 -5.87 -16.04
N LEU A 176 -16.12 -5.68 -16.27
CA LEU A 176 -16.69 -5.60 -17.62
C LEU A 176 -16.07 -4.45 -18.42
N ILE A 177 -15.93 -3.28 -17.79
CA ILE A 177 -15.30 -2.12 -18.44
C ILE A 177 -13.81 -2.38 -18.67
N ALA A 178 -13.11 -3.02 -17.71
CA ALA A 178 -11.68 -3.36 -17.84
C ALA A 178 -11.42 -4.28 -19.04
N VAL A 179 -12.22 -5.33 -19.19
CA VAL A 179 -12.10 -6.29 -20.31
C VAL A 179 -12.22 -5.57 -21.64
N ARG A 180 -13.19 -4.64 -21.78
CA ARG A 180 -13.52 -4.00 -23.04
C ARG A 180 -12.62 -2.82 -23.40
N TYR A 181 -12.18 -2.02 -22.42
CA TYR A 181 -11.61 -0.69 -22.68
C TYR A 181 -10.17 -0.49 -22.20
N VAL A 182 -9.67 -1.29 -21.24
CA VAL A 182 -8.26 -1.18 -20.83
C VAL A 182 -7.39 -1.79 -21.93
N PRO A 183 -6.41 -1.06 -22.48
CA PRO A 183 -5.48 -1.61 -23.47
C PRO A 183 -4.48 -2.56 -22.81
N GLU A 184 -3.90 -3.48 -23.58
CA GLU A 184 -2.76 -4.26 -23.10
C GLU A 184 -1.49 -3.42 -23.16
N SER A 185 -0.68 -3.48 -22.11
CA SER A 185 0.58 -2.74 -22.02
C SER A 185 1.59 -3.25 -23.05
N PRO A 186 2.26 -2.35 -23.78
CA PRO A 186 3.28 -2.73 -24.74
C PRO A 186 4.57 -3.23 -24.09
N SER A 187 4.90 -2.73 -22.89
CA SER A 187 6.11 -3.13 -22.17
C SER A 187 5.89 -4.44 -21.43
N ARG A 188 6.77 -5.41 -21.70
CA ARG A 188 6.82 -6.70 -21.01
C ARG A 188 8.24 -7.00 -20.60
N ALA A 189 8.39 -7.59 -19.42
CA ALA A 189 9.67 -8.12 -19.00
C ALA A 189 9.97 -9.43 -19.71
N ASP A 190 11.24 -9.68 -19.99
CA ASP A 190 11.71 -10.98 -20.46
C ASP A 190 11.87 -11.96 -19.29
N GLY A 191 11.77 -13.26 -19.59
CA GLY A 191 12.02 -14.33 -18.63
C GLY A 191 10.78 -15.12 -18.22
N ARG A 192 10.92 -15.84 -17.11
CA ARG A 192 9.87 -16.70 -16.54
C ARG A 192 9.62 -16.35 -15.09
N VAL A 193 8.46 -16.73 -14.58
CA VAL A 193 8.16 -16.58 -13.15
C VAL A 193 9.08 -17.49 -12.34
N ASN A 194 9.84 -16.95 -11.42
CA ASN A 194 10.60 -17.72 -10.44
C ASN A 194 9.67 -18.25 -9.35
N TRP A 195 9.10 -19.43 -9.56
CA TRP A 195 8.16 -20.03 -8.61
C TRP A 195 8.81 -20.38 -7.26
N LEU A 196 10.09 -20.77 -7.27
CA LEU A 196 10.83 -20.98 -6.02
C LEU A 196 10.95 -19.67 -5.22
N GLY A 197 11.34 -18.58 -5.90
CA GLY A 197 11.36 -17.25 -5.29
C GLY A 197 9.97 -16.84 -4.76
N ALA A 198 8.90 -17.14 -5.51
CA ALA A 198 7.54 -16.83 -5.08
C ALA A 198 7.11 -17.62 -3.83
N VAL A 199 7.40 -18.93 -3.76
CA VAL A 199 7.11 -19.78 -2.60
C VAL A 199 7.92 -19.33 -1.37
N LEU A 200 9.21 -19.05 -1.53
CA LEU A 200 10.06 -18.58 -0.43
C LEU A 200 9.62 -17.19 0.04
N LEU A 201 9.27 -16.28 -0.88
CA LEU A 201 8.70 -14.97 -0.55
C LEU A 201 7.42 -15.12 0.25
N SER A 202 6.51 -15.97 -0.19
CA SER A 202 5.25 -16.26 0.50
C SER A 202 5.51 -16.83 1.90
N GLY A 203 6.39 -17.80 1.99
CA GLY A 203 6.73 -18.49 3.24
C GLY A 203 7.28 -17.54 4.30
N TRP A 204 8.28 -16.73 3.96
CA TRP A 204 8.86 -15.82 4.95
C TRP A 204 7.89 -14.69 5.32
N LEU A 205 7.06 -14.19 4.38
CA LEU A 205 6.05 -13.18 4.69
C LEU A 205 4.99 -13.71 5.66
N VAL A 206 4.47 -14.91 5.40
CA VAL A 206 3.52 -15.54 6.32
C VAL A 206 4.16 -15.82 7.66
N ALA A 207 5.38 -16.37 7.68
CA ALA A 207 6.12 -16.67 8.91
C ALA A 207 6.47 -15.41 9.72
N LEU A 208 6.58 -14.24 9.10
CA LEU A 208 6.80 -12.95 9.76
C LEU A 208 5.49 -12.31 10.21
N LEU A 209 4.52 -12.17 9.30
CA LEU A 209 3.31 -11.37 9.54
C LEU A 209 2.29 -12.08 10.44
N LEU A 210 2.22 -13.41 10.36
CA LEU A 210 1.30 -14.19 11.16
C LEU A 210 1.57 -14.07 12.68
N PRO A 211 2.80 -14.30 13.16
CA PRO A 211 3.07 -14.10 14.59
C PRO A 211 2.91 -12.63 15.01
N LEU A 212 3.28 -11.65 14.17
CA LEU A 212 3.04 -10.24 14.47
C LEU A 212 1.56 -9.93 14.72
N SER A 213 0.65 -10.56 13.95
CA SER A 213 -0.79 -10.37 14.10
C SER A 213 -1.41 -11.15 15.27
N GLN A 214 -0.80 -12.27 15.67
CA GLN A 214 -1.37 -13.22 16.63
C GLN A 214 -0.60 -13.29 17.96
N ALA A 215 0.53 -12.60 18.10
CA ALA A 215 1.37 -12.67 19.30
C ALA A 215 0.64 -12.24 20.58
N GLY A 216 -0.33 -11.32 20.46
CA GLY A 216 -1.17 -10.89 21.58
C GLY A 216 -2.04 -12.02 22.14
N THR A 217 -2.50 -12.97 21.28
CA THR A 217 -3.34 -14.10 21.67
C THR A 217 -2.54 -15.37 22.00
N TRP A 218 -1.45 -15.60 21.24
CA TRP A 218 -0.61 -16.81 21.41
C TRP A 218 0.46 -16.66 22.49
N GLY A 219 0.76 -15.40 22.89
CA GLY A 219 1.87 -15.05 23.77
C GLY A 219 3.19 -14.88 23.02
N TRP A 220 3.87 -13.78 23.24
CA TRP A 220 5.14 -13.43 22.59
C TRP A 220 6.26 -14.46 22.79
N GLY A 221 6.31 -15.10 23.96
CA GLY A 221 7.28 -16.16 24.30
C GLY A 221 6.86 -17.56 23.89
N SER A 222 5.72 -17.75 23.24
CA SER A 222 5.26 -19.08 22.85
C SER A 222 6.13 -19.73 21.78
N VAL A 223 6.27 -21.05 21.83
CA VAL A 223 7.03 -21.84 20.84
C VAL A 223 6.54 -21.56 19.41
N ARG A 224 5.24 -21.30 19.24
CA ARG A 224 4.65 -20.97 17.94
C ARG A 224 5.16 -19.64 17.40
N VAL A 225 5.17 -18.59 18.24
CA VAL A 225 5.63 -17.24 17.85
C VAL A 225 7.13 -17.24 17.60
N VAL A 226 7.92 -17.78 18.52
CA VAL A 226 9.39 -17.85 18.38
C VAL A 226 9.78 -18.74 17.19
N GLY A 227 9.13 -19.88 17.00
CA GLY A 227 9.37 -20.79 15.88
C GLY A 227 9.05 -20.15 14.53
N LEU A 228 7.94 -19.41 14.42
CA LEU A 228 7.59 -18.70 13.19
C LEU A 228 8.57 -17.56 12.89
N PHE A 229 9.00 -16.77 13.87
CA PHE A 229 10.02 -15.76 13.64
C PHE A 229 11.37 -16.36 13.20
N SER A 230 11.77 -17.49 13.82
CA SER A 230 12.96 -18.22 13.40
C SER A 230 12.84 -18.73 11.96
N ALA A 231 11.68 -19.32 11.62
CA ALA A 231 11.38 -19.74 10.25
C ALA A 231 11.39 -18.56 9.28
N ALA A 232 10.86 -17.40 9.66
CA ALA A 232 10.87 -16.19 8.84
C ALA A 232 12.31 -15.77 8.50
N VAL A 233 13.23 -15.78 9.45
CA VAL A 233 14.66 -15.44 9.22
C VAL A 233 15.30 -16.43 8.26
N VAL A 234 15.09 -17.74 8.45
CA VAL A 234 15.65 -18.78 7.59
C VAL A 234 15.09 -18.70 6.16
N LEU A 235 13.76 -18.55 6.04
CA LEU A 235 13.10 -18.45 4.74
C LEU A 235 13.46 -17.14 4.02
N PHE A 236 13.64 -16.04 4.75
CA PHE A 236 14.12 -14.78 4.18
C PHE A 236 15.53 -14.91 3.62
N ALA A 237 16.45 -15.53 4.37
CA ALA A 237 17.80 -15.80 3.88
C ALA A 237 17.79 -16.72 2.65
N ALA A 238 16.99 -17.79 2.66
CA ALA A 238 16.83 -18.69 1.52
C ALA A 238 16.24 -17.96 0.30
N TRP A 239 15.26 -17.06 0.52
CA TRP A 239 14.69 -16.22 -0.54
C TRP A 239 15.74 -15.29 -1.15
N LEU A 240 16.53 -14.58 -0.34
CA LEU A 240 17.59 -13.71 -0.83
C LEU A 240 18.63 -14.47 -1.66
N LEU A 241 19.01 -15.68 -1.20
CA LEU A 241 19.95 -16.54 -1.95
C LEU A 241 19.35 -17.03 -3.27
N SER A 242 18.07 -17.40 -3.27
CA SER A 242 17.35 -17.80 -4.48
C SER A 242 17.27 -16.67 -5.50
N GLU A 243 16.89 -15.45 -5.07
CA GLU A 243 16.80 -14.30 -5.96
C GLU A 243 18.17 -13.86 -6.48
N ALA A 244 19.21 -13.90 -5.63
CA ALA A 244 20.57 -13.54 -6.01
C ALA A 244 21.19 -14.48 -7.06
N ARG A 245 20.75 -15.75 -7.09
CA ARG A 245 21.26 -16.77 -8.03
C ARG A 245 20.36 -16.97 -9.24
N SER A 246 19.17 -16.43 -9.25
CA SER A 246 18.20 -16.60 -10.33
C SER A 246 18.57 -15.78 -11.55
N SER A 247 18.51 -16.39 -12.72
CA SER A 247 18.62 -15.68 -14.01
C SER A 247 17.38 -14.85 -14.33
N SER A 248 16.23 -15.19 -13.74
CA SER A 248 14.97 -14.45 -13.88
C SER A 248 14.35 -14.24 -12.48
N PRO A 249 14.91 -13.33 -11.66
CA PRO A 249 14.44 -13.11 -10.31
C PRO A 249 13.01 -12.57 -10.29
N LEU A 250 12.24 -12.95 -9.27
CA LEU A 250 10.92 -12.39 -9.01
C LEU A 250 11.04 -10.89 -8.67
N ILE A 251 12.02 -10.59 -7.83
CA ILE A 251 12.37 -9.22 -7.42
C ILE A 251 13.86 -9.01 -7.66
N ASP A 252 14.20 -8.12 -8.58
CA ASP A 252 15.59 -7.81 -8.89
C ASP A 252 16.26 -7.07 -7.73
N LEU A 253 17.17 -7.76 -7.03
CA LEU A 253 17.90 -7.20 -5.90
C LEU A 253 18.80 -6.03 -6.30
N LYS A 254 19.22 -5.93 -7.57
CA LYS A 254 19.99 -4.77 -8.07
C LYS A 254 19.12 -3.52 -8.06
N VAL A 255 17.85 -3.65 -8.49
CA VAL A 255 16.88 -2.56 -8.45
C VAL A 255 16.55 -2.17 -7.00
N MET A 256 16.41 -3.14 -6.10
CA MET A 256 16.18 -2.87 -4.68
C MET A 256 17.34 -2.12 -4.00
N ARG A 257 18.57 -2.26 -4.51
CA ARG A 257 19.76 -1.56 -4.01
C ARG A 257 19.93 -0.15 -4.58
N LEU A 258 19.14 0.26 -5.57
CA LEU A 258 19.19 1.64 -6.08
C LEU A 258 18.95 2.63 -4.93
N PRO A 259 19.76 3.68 -4.78
CA PRO A 259 19.65 4.64 -3.68
C PRO A 259 18.23 5.21 -3.51
N SER A 260 17.56 5.57 -4.61
CA SER A 260 16.19 6.05 -4.58
C SER A 260 15.18 4.99 -4.11
N VAL A 261 15.43 3.71 -4.41
CA VAL A 261 14.51 2.61 -4.09
C VAL A 261 14.65 2.21 -2.63
N TRP A 262 15.88 1.91 -2.16
CA TRP A 262 16.05 1.45 -0.78
C TRP A 262 15.70 2.54 0.24
N THR A 263 16.05 3.81 -0.03
CA THR A 263 15.71 4.92 0.88
C THR A 263 14.20 5.17 0.94
N THR A 264 13.50 5.09 -0.23
CA THR A 264 12.05 5.17 -0.27
C THR A 264 11.39 3.98 0.45
N ASN A 265 11.95 2.78 0.31
CA ASN A 265 11.47 1.58 1.00
C ASN A 265 11.67 1.67 2.52
N THR A 266 12.80 2.23 2.98
CA THR A 266 13.03 2.48 4.42
C THR A 266 12.03 3.51 4.96
N ALA A 267 11.80 4.60 4.23
CA ALA A 267 10.75 5.55 4.58
C ALA A 267 9.37 4.90 4.60
N ALA A 268 9.06 4.02 3.62
CA ALA A 268 7.80 3.29 3.55
C ALA A 268 7.59 2.34 4.74
N LEU A 269 8.64 1.64 5.18
CA LEU A 269 8.61 0.77 6.37
C LEU A 269 8.22 1.55 7.63
N LEU A 270 8.95 2.63 7.90
CA LEU A 270 8.75 3.45 9.09
C LEU A 270 7.42 4.22 9.05
N PHE A 271 7.06 4.75 7.88
CA PHE A 271 5.79 5.43 7.67
C PHE A 271 4.61 4.48 7.82
N GLY A 272 4.72 3.26 7.27
CA GLY A 272 3.73 2.21 7.42
C GLY A 272 3.50 1.86 8.89
N ALA A 273 4.57 1.78 9.69
CA ALA A 273 4.47 1.51 11.13
C ALA A 273 3.61 2.56 11.85
N GLY A 274 3.82 3.85 11.57
CA GLY A 274 3.00 4.92 12.13
C GLY A 274 1.55 4.88 11.64
N MET A 275 1.37 4.76 10.33
CA MET A 275 0.06 4.83 9.68
C MET A 275 -0.90 3.73 10.15
N TYR A 276 -0.49 2.48 10.08
CA TYR A 276 -1.37 1.35 10.44
C TYR A 276 -1.64 1.28 11.94
N ALA A 277 -0.66 1.68 12.77
CA ALA A 277 -0.87 1.73 14.21
C ALA A 277 -1.89 2.81 14.61
N ILE A 278 -1.83 4.02 14.03
CA ILE A 278 -2.85 5.05 14.26
C ILE A 278 -4.23 4.55 13.83
N TRP A 279 -4.34 3.91 12.67
CA TRP A 279 -5.62 3.35 12.21
C TRP A 279 -6.19 2.28 13.15
N SER A 280 -5.31 1.51 13.80
CA SER A 280 -5.73 0.45 14.73
C SER A 280 -6.10 0.98 16.12
N PHE A 281 -5.34 1.93 16.65
CA PHE A 281 -5.45 2.32 18.05
C PHE A 281 -6.25 3.60 18.30
N LEU A 282 -6.27 4.56 17.37
CA LEU A 282 -6.99 5.81 17.57
C LEU A 282 -8.51 5.62 17.70
N PRO A 283 -9.20 4.77 16.89
CA PRO A 283 -10.60 4.47 17.11
C PRO A 283 -10.89 3.83 18.48
N GLY A 284 -10.02 2.91 18.93
CA GLY A 284 -10.13 2.28 20.25
C GLY A 284 -9.96 3.29 21.38
N PHE A 285 -9.01 4.21 21.27
CA PHE A 285 -8.83 5.30 22.22
C PHE A 285 -10.11 6.15 22.37
N VAL A 286 -10.68 6.59 21.24
CA VAL A 286 -11.89 7.44 21.20
C VAL A 286 -13.12 6.72 21.78
N GLN A 287 -13.25 5.42 21.56
CA GLN A 287 -14.37 4.60 22.01
C GLN A 287 -14.24 4.18 23.48
N THR A 288 -13.05 4.28 24.09
CA THR A 288 -12.85 3.94 25.50
C THR A 288 -13.73 4.81 26.39
N PRO A 289 -14.47 4.22 27.35
CA PRO A 289 -15.34 4.98 28.27
C PRO A 289 -14.54 6.01 29.08
N SER A 290 -15.10 7.18 29.29
CA SER A 290 -14.47 8.26 30.10
C SER A 290 -14.21 7.85 31.56
N SER A 291 -14.93 6.84 32.07
CA SER A 291 -14.68 6.25 33.39
C SER A 291 -13.29 5.60 33.52
N ALA A 292 -12.60 5.34 32.41
CA ALA A 292 -11.22 4.86 32.40
C ALA A 292 -10.18 5.96 32.65
N GLY A 293 -10.61 7.22 32.84
CA GLY A 293 -9.75 8.40 33.02
C GLY A 293 -9.19 8.96 31.72
N TYR A 294 -9.60 8.43 30.56
CA TYR A 294 -9.29 8.89 29.21
C TYR A 294 -10.38 8.37 28.23
N GLY A 295 -10.27 8.77 26.93
CA GLY A 295 -11.27 8.41 25.94
C GLY A 295 -12.55 9.21 26.09
N PHE A 296 -13.53 8.97 25.19
CA PHE A 296 -14.75 9.77 25.12
C PHE A 296 -16.03 8.93 25.16
N GLY A 297 -15.93 7.61 25.30
CA GLY A 297 -17.08 6.71 25.22
C GLY A 297 -17.86 6.82 23.90
N ALA A 298 -17.18 7.22 22.84
CA ALA A 298 -17.83 7.47 21.55
C ALA A 298 -18.35 6.16 20.94
N SER A 299 -19.54 6.24 20.30
CA SER A 299 -20.05 5.14 19.49
C SER A 299 -19.14 4.88 18.28
N VAL A 300 -19.25 3.71 17.65
CA VAL A 300 -18.52 3.38 16.41
C VAL A 300 -18.75 4.44 15.34
N THR A 301 -19.98 4.90 15.17
CA THR A 301 -20.34 5.97 14.21
C THR A 301 -19.68 7.31 14.57
N ALA A 302 -19.73 7.73 15.84
CA ALA A 302 -19.07 8.96 16.29
C ALA A 302 -17.55 8.90 16.13
N SER A 303 -16.94 7.74 16.44
CA SER A 303 -15.53 7.50 16.20
C SER A 303 -15.17 7.63 14.70
N GLY A 304 -15.99 7.07 13.81
CA GLY A 304 -15.81 7.24 12.36
C GLY A 304 -15.93 8.71 11.91
N LEU A 305 -16.86 9.47 12.46
CA LEU A 305 -17.01 10.90 12.15
C LEU A 305 -15.82 11.74 12.65
N LEU A 306 -15.24 11.39 13.80
CA LEU A 306 -14.00 12.03 14.28
C LEU A 306 -12.79 11.75 13.38
N MET A 307 -12.81 10.65 12.62
CA MET A 307 -11.77 10.33 11.64
C MET A 307 -12.04 10.95 10.25
N LEU A 308 -13.22 11.55 10.02
CA LEU A 308 -13.56 12.14 8.73
C LEU A 308 -12.58 13.24 8.27
N PRO A 309 -12.09 14.15 9.14
CA PRO A 309 -11.07 15.14 8.75
C PRO A 309 -9.79 14.47 8.21
N MET A 310 -9.37 13.34 8.78
CA MET A 310 -8.22 12.57 8.27
C MET A 310 -8.46 12.08 6.84
N LEU A 311 -9.63 11.52 6.58
CA LEU A 311 -10.00 11.01 5.26
C LEU A 311 -10.01 12.12 4.21
N LEU A 312 -10.68 13.24 4.52
CA LEU A 312 -10.78 14.37 3.60
C LEU A 312 -9.41 15.00 3.33
N ALA A 313 -8.62 15.23 4.38
CA ALA A 313 -7.27 15.78 4.27
C ALA A 313 -6.34 14.86 3.46
N MET A 314 -6.43 13.55 3.68
CA MET A 314 -5.65 12.54 2.95
C MET A 314 -5.98 12.52 1.46
N PHE A 315 -7.27 12.59 1.10
CA PHE A 315 -7.69 12.67 -0.30
C PHE A 315 -7.22 13.97 -0.95
N VAL A 316 -7.49 15.11 -0.31
CA VAL A 316 -7.11 16.44 -0.84
C VAL A 316 -5.61 16.55 -1.02
N SER A 317 -4.81 16.17 -0.01
CA SER A 317 -3.35 16.26 -0.07
C SER A 317 -2.76 15.28 -1.09
N GLY A 318 -3.35 14.09 -1.26
CA GLY A 318 -2.96 13.13 -2.28
C GLY A 318 -3.15 13.67 -3.71
N VAL A 319 -4.31 14.30 -3.99
CA VAL A 319 -4.56 14.97 -5.27
C VAL A 319 -3.64 16.18 -5.46
N LEU A 320 -3.46 16.97 -4.40
CA LEU A 320 -2.59 18.16 -4.43
C LEU A 320 -1.13 17.79 -4.65
N SER A 321 -0.69 16.63 -4.13
CA SER A 321 0.66 16.09 -4.34
C SER A 321 1.01 16.05 -5.83
N GLY A 322 0.10 15.60 -6.70
CA GLY A 322 0.34 15.56 -8.14
C GLY A 322 0.55 16.93 -8.80
N ARG A 323 -0.04 17.99 -8.23
CA ARG A 323 0.17 19.37 -8.70
C ARG A 323 1.41 20.00 -8.12
N LEU A 324 1.78 19.66 -6.90
CA LEU A 324 2.94 20.20 -6.20
C LEU A 324 4.25 19.51 -6.61
N GLU A 325 4.19 18.24 -6.98
CA GLU A 325 5.40 17.46 -7.30
C GLU A 325 6.29 18.06 -8.39
N PRO A 326 5.77 18.62 -9.49
CA PRO A 326 6.60 19.27 -10.50
C PRO A 326 7.36 20.50 -9.97
N VAL A 327 6.85 21.14 -8.91
CA VAL A 327 7.42 22.36 -8.32
C VAL A 327 8.42 22.03 -7.20
N VAL A 328 8.00 21.20 -6.24
CA VAL A 328 8.79 20.96 -5.02
C VAL A 328 9.51 19.60 -5.02
N GLY A 329 9.12 18.70 -5.91
CA GLY A 329 9.66 17.35 -6.05
C GLY A 329 9.10 16.33 -5.06
N ALA A 330 9.02 15.06 -5.50
CA ALA A 330 8.46 13.95 -4.71
C ALA A 330 9.21 13.72 -3.37
N LYS A 331 10.54 13.93 -3.34
CA LYS A 331 11.34 13.84 -2.11
C LYS A 331 10.82 14.81 -1.04
N THR A 332 10.63 16.08 -1.40
CA THR A 332 10.16 17.12 -0.46
C THR A 332 8.77 16.77 0.06
N LEU A 333 7.87 16.33 -0.83
CA LEU A 333 6.51 15.95 -0.44
C LEU A 333 6.50 14.73 0.49
N LEU A 334 7.34 13.72 0.25
CA LEU A 334 7.49 12.57 1.14
C LEU A 334 7.99 13.00 2.52
N THR A 335 9.04 13.83 2.55
CA THR A 335 9.61 14.33 3.81
C THR A 335 8.59 15.15 4.60
N THR A 336 7.90 16.09 3.93
CA THR A 336 6.85 16.92 4.56
C THR A 336 5.70 16.06 5.06
N GLY A 337 5.26 15.07 4.27
CA GLY A 337 4.19 14.15 4.66
C GLY A 337 4.54 13.33 5.91
N ALA A 338 5.75 12.79 5.97
CA ALA A 338 6.22 12.05 7.13
C ALA A 338 6.40 12.96 8.36
N ALA A 339 6.91 14.18 8.17
CA ALA A 339 7.06 15.16 9.25
C ALA A 339 5.70 15.61 9.82
N LEU A 340 4.69 15.86 8.96
CA LEU A 340 3.32 16.16 9.42
C LEU A 340 2.73 15.00 10.22
N GLY A 341 2.97 13.75 9.78
CA GLY A 341 2.58 12.57 10.54
C GLY A 341 3.25 12.50 11.92
N ALA A 342 4.57 12.79 11.98
CA ALA A 342 5.31 12.83 13.25
C ALA A 342 4.79 13.92 14.19
N ILE A 343 4.55 15.11 13.66
CA ILE A 343 3.98 16.24 14.42
C ILE A 343 2.59 15.88 14.95
N ALA A 344 1.73 15.31 14.12
CA ALA A 344 0.40 14.87 14.52
C ALA A 344 0.46 13.86 15.69
N CYS A 345 1.32 12.84 15.60
CA CYS A 345 1.48 11.86 16.68
C CYS A 345 2.10 12.49 17.95
N ALA A 346 3.04 13.44 17.82
CA ALA A 346 3.60 14.16 18.95
C ALA A 346 2.55 15.03 19.66
N ILE A 347 1.71 15.73 18.89
CA ILE A 347 0.58 16.50 19.45
C ILE A 347 -0.38 15.54 20.15
N LEU A 348 -0.71 14.40 19.52
CA LEU A 348 -1.62 13.40 20.10
C LEU A 348 -1.06 12.80 21.41
N ALA A 349 0.26 12.64 21.55
CA ALA A 349 0.89 12.21 22.77
C ALA A 349 0.79 13.21 23.92
N LEU A 350 0.69 14.51 23.62
CA LEU A 350 0.69 15.59 24.60
C LEU A 350 -0.67 16.23 24.84
N TRP A 351 -1.57 16.13 23.86
CA TRP A 351 -2.81 16.90 23.83
C TRP A 351 -3.94 16.10 23.17
N HIS A 352 -4.75 15.43 23.97
CA HIS A 352 -5.80 14.52 23.52
C HIS A 352 -7.03 14.48 24.44
N ASP A 353 -7.27 15.58 25.17
CA ASP A 353 -8.33 15.64 26.19
C ASP A 353 -9.71 15.99 25.61
N GLN A 354 -9.75 16.54 24.39
CA GLN A 354 -10.99 17.01 23.76
C GLN A 354 -11.20 16.35 22.39
N GLN A 355 -12.44 16.06 22.02
CA GLN A 355 -12.76 15.43 20.74
C GLN A 355 -12.30 16.25 19.52
N TRP A 356 -12.41 17.59 19.57
CA TRP A 356 -11.95 18.45 18.48
C TRP A 356 -10.43 18.41 18.27
N GLN A 357 -9.64 18.19 19.33
CA GLN A 357 -8.20 18.00 19.24
C GLN A 357 -7.88 16.74 18.43
N ILE A 358 -8.60 15.64 18.70
CA ILE A 358 -8.47 14.39 17.96
C ILE A 358 -8.81 14.62 16.47
N ALA A 359 -9.91 15.30 16.18
CA ALA A 359 -10.33 15.61 14.81
C ALA A 359 -9.28 16.48 14.07
N LEU A 360 -8.73 17.49 14.74
CA LEU A 360 -7.68 18.35 14.18
C LEU A 360 -6.41 17.55 13.88
N VAL A 361 -5.94 16.78 14.85
CA VAL A 361 -4.74 15.94 14.71
C VAL A 361 -4.94 14.88 13.63
N ALA A 362 -6.12 14.26 13.58
CA ALA A 362 -6.48 13.34 12.52
C ALA A 362 -6.40 14.01 11.13
N GLY A 363 -6.85 15.26 11.02
CA GLY A 363 -6.70 16.05 9.79
C GLY A 363 -5.24 16.30 9.39
N ILE A 364 -4.38 16.73 10.33
CA ILE A 364 -2.94 16.93 10.10
C ILE A 364 -2.28 15.61 9.67
N PHE A 365 -2.60 14.52 10.35
CA PHE A 365 -2.10 13.19 10.02
C PHE A 365 -2.54 12.75 8.62
N GLY A 366 -3.81 13.02 8.26
CA GLY A 366 -4.33 12.76 6.92
C GLY A 366 -3.59 13.52 5.82
N LEU A 367 -3.28 14.80 6.03
CA LEU A 367 -2.43 15.57 5.10
C LEU A 367 -1.08 14.86 4.89
N GLY A 368 -0.46 14.40 5.98
CA GLY A 368 0.80 13.67 5.94
C GLY A 368 0.70 12.39 5.11
N ILE A 369 -0.37 11.59 5.32
CA ILE A 369 -0.58 10.32 4.59
C ILE A 369 -0.72 10.59 3.09
N GLY A 370 -1.58 11.52 2.68
CA GLY A 370 -1.83 11.75 1.26
C GLY A 370 -0.58 12.20 0.50
N LEU A 371 0.22 13.11 1.09
CA LEU A 371 1.49 13.55 0.50
C LEU A 371 2.50 12.39 0.40
N ALA A 372 2.71 11.66 1.49
CA ALA A 372 3.71 10.60 1.55
C ALA A 372 3.36 9.42 0.62
N PHE A 373 2.10 9.00 0.61
CA PHE A 373 1.64 7.83 -0.15
C PHE A 373 1.82 8.04 -1.66
N ALA A 374 1.39 9.19 -2.17
CA ALA A 374 1.56 9.55 -3.58
C ALA A 374 3.03 9.67 -3.97
N SER A 375 3.83 10.32 -3.12
CA SER A 375 5.25 10.55 -3.38
C SER A 375 6.08 9.27 -3.38
N MET A 376 5.80 8.31 -2.49
CA MET A 376 6.47 7.00 -2.49
C MET A 376 6.23 6.26 -3.82
N ALA A 377 4.98 6.22 -4.30
CA ALA A 377 4.66 5.58 -5.56
C ALA A 377 5.40 6.24 -6.73
N ASN A 378 5.41 7.58 -6.80
CA ASN A 378 6.11 8.34 -7.84
C ASN A 378 7.64 8.14 -7.80
N LEU A 379 8.24 8.12 -6.60
CA LEU A 379 9.68 7.87 -6.44
C LEU A 379 10.06 6.48 -6.93
N ILE A 380 9.31 5.45 -6.58
CA ILE A 380 9.57 4.08 -7.05
C ILE A 380 9.37 3.99 -8.56
N VAL A 381 8.20 4.36 -9.07
CA VAL A 381 7.89 4.30 -10.51
C VAL A 381 8.91 5.05 -11.34
N GLY A 382 9.35 6.21 -10.85
CA GLY A 382 10.33 6.99 -11.54
C GLY A 382 11.78 6.50 -11.45
N SER A 383 12.10 5.53 -10.58
CA SER A 383 13.47 5.08 -10.32
C SER A 383 13.79 3.71 -10.92
N VAL A 384 12.78 3.00 -11.42
CA VAL A 384 12.93 1.64 -11.95
C VAL A 384 12.63 1.58 -13.45
N PRO A 385 13.09 0.56 -14.20
CA PRO A 385 12.70 0.34 -15.59
C PRO A 385 11.18 0.08 -15.72
N PRO A 386 10.55 0.40 -16.88
CA PRO A 386 9.13 0.16 -17.11
C PRO A 386 8.70 -1.30 -16.90
N GLU A 387 9.56 -2.24 -17.29
CA GLU A 387 9.35 -3.68 -17.23
C GLU A 387 9.41 -4.25 -15.80
N GLN A 388 9.81 -3.44 -14.82
CA GLN A 388 9.93 -3.83 -13.41
C GLN A 388 9.04 -2.99 -12.49
N THR A 389 8.15 -2.17 -13.05
CA THR A 389 7.29 -1.26 -12.29
C THR A 389 6.36 -2.01 -11.33
N GLY A 390 5.74 -3.08 -11.80
CA GLY A 390 4.82 -3.90 -11.00
C GLY A 390 5.52 -4.57 -9.81
N ALA A 391 6.67 -5.21 -10.06
CA ALA A 391 7.44 -5.86 -9.01
C ALA A 391 7.95 -4.85 -7.95
N ALA A 392 8.50 -3.71 -8.37
CA ALA A 392 9.07 -2.71 -7.47
C ALA A 392 8.01 -1.99 -6.63
N THR A 393 6.89 -1.58 -7.23
CA THR A 393 5.79 -0.93 -6.52
C THR A 393 5.05 -1.90 -5.61
N GLY A 394 4.90 -3.16 -6.04
CA GLY A 394 4.37 -4.24 -5.21
C GLY A 394 5.23 -4.49 -3.97
N MET A 395 6.56 -4.52 -4.12
CA MET A 395 7.48 -4.67 -2.99
C MET A 395 7.44 -3.46 -2.05
N ASN A 396 7.37 -2.24 -2.57
CA ASN A 396 7.21 -1.03 -1.75
C ASN A 396 5.92 -1.07 -0.91
N ALA A 397 4.79 -1.47 -1.52
CA ALA A 397 3.54 -1.64 -0.82
C ALA A 397 3.65 -2.72 0.28
N ASN A 398 4.34 -3.82 -0.01
CA ASN A 398 4.55 -4.90 0.94
C ASN A 398 5.44 -4.48 2.12
N ILE A 399 6.55 -3.79 1.86
CA ILE A 399 7.44 -3.24 2.90
C ILE A 399 6.66 -2.29 3.83
N ARG A 400 5.78 -1.45 3.28
CA ARG A 400 4.90 -0.58 4.07
C ARG A 400 3.94 -1.40 4.95
N THR A 401 3.39 -2.50 4.44
CA THR A 401 2.51 -3.39 5.21
C THR A 401 3.27 -4.12 6.32
N ILE A 402 4.51 -4.57 6.04
CA ILE A 402 5.41 -5.16 7.06
C ILE A 402 5.66 -4.14 8.17
N GLY A 403 6.03 -2.91 7.79
CA GLY A 403 6.20 -1.82 8.74
C GLY A 403 4.95 -1.62 9.59
N GLY A 404 3.79 -1.58 8.94
CA GLY A 404 2.49 -1.45 9.60
C GLY A 404 2.20 -2.54 10.63
N SER A 405 2.49 -3.78 10.27
CA SER A 405 2.31 -4.92 11.19
C SER A 405 3.25 -4.83 12.38
N ILE A 406 4.51 -4.45 12.17
CA ILE A 406 5.48 -4.25 13.26
C ILE A 406 5.03 -3.08 14.15
N GLY A 407 4.66 -1.94 13.56
CA GLY A 407 4.21 -0.77 14.31
C GLY A 407 2.97 -1.04 15.15
N ALA A 408 1.98 -1.72 14.57
CA ALA A 408 0.78 -2.13 15.29
C ALA A 408 1.09 -3.11 16.44
N ALA A 409 1.95 -4.10 16.20
CA ALA A 409 2.34 -5.08 17.20
C ALA A 409 3.09 -4.43 18.39
N VAL A 410 4.08 -3.57 18.12
CA VAL A 410 4.84 -2.88 19.18
C VAL A 410 3.93 -1.89 19.94
N THR A 411 3.09 -1.14 19.23
CA THR A 411 2.13 -0.23 19.88
C THR A 411 1.14 -0.99 20.74
N SER A 412 0.68 -2.18 20.30
CA SER A 412 -0.19 -3.05 21.09
C SER A 412 0.46 -3.42 22.44
N VAL A 413 1.74 -3.80 22.42
CA VAL A 413 2.47 -4.14 23.65
C VAL A 413 2.54 -2.94 24.60
N LEU A 414 2.77 -1.72 24.09
CA LEU A 414 2.81 -0.51 24.92
C LEU A 414 1.44 -0.15 25.49
N VAL A 415 0.39 -0.25 24.67
CA VAL A 415 -0.98 0.09 25.07
C VAL A 415 -1.53 -0.93 26.07
N THR A 416 -1.33 -2.24 25.83
CA THR A 416 -1.91 -3.31 26.65
C THR A 416 -0.97 -3.84 27.74
N GLY A 417 0.26 -3.34 27.80
CA GLY A 417 1.28 -3.80 28.75
C GLY A 417 0.92 -3.59 30.23
N ARG A 418 0.00 -2.65 30.51
CA ARG A 418 -0.58 -2.44 31.84
C ARG A 418 -2.08 -2.23 31.70
N LEU A 419 -2.86 -3.05 32.39
CA LEU A 419 -4.32 -2.96 32.41
C LEU A 419 -4.79 -2.45 33.77
N GLN A 420 -5.85 -1.66 33.74
CA GLN A 420 -6.62 -1.25 34.92
C GLN A 420 -7.37 -2.46 35.52
N PRO A 421 -7.83 -2.40 36.77
CA PRO A 421 -8.69 -3.44 37.33
C PRO A 421 -9.98 -3.69 36.50
N SER A 422 -10.42 -2.72 35.72
CA SER A 422 -11.53 -2.84 34.76
C SER A 422 -11.20 -3.65 33.49
N GLY A 423 -9.94 -4.06 33.32
CA GLY A 423 -9.46 -4.73 32.09
C GLY A 423 -9.13 -3.77 30.94
N LEU A 424 -9.36 -2.46 31.10
CA LEU A 424 -9.02 -1.45 30.09
C LEU A 424 -7.53 -1.04 30.22
N PRO A 425 -6.88 -0.63 29.12
CA PRO A 425 -5.52 -0.07 29.18
C PRO A 425 -5.46 1.20 30.04
N TYR A 426 -4.29 1.54 30.57
CA TYR A 426 -4.05 2.87 31.11
C TYR A 426 -3.86 3.90 29.99
N GLY A 427 -4.30 5.15 30.21
CA GLY A 427 -4.08 6.26 29.27
C GLY A 427 -2.60 6.47 28.94
N SER A 428 -1.70 6.27 29.91
CA SER A 428 -0.25 6.33 29.70
C SER A 428 0.25 5.33 28.64
N GLY A 429 -0.40 4.18 28.48
CA GLY A 429 -0.07 3.22 27.41
C GLY A 429 -0.29 3.81 26.02
N TYR A 430 -1.39 4.53 25.83
CA TYR A 430 -1.66 5.25 24.57
C TYR A 430 -0.67 6.39 24.35
N THR A 431 -0.35 7.19 25.39
CA THR A 431 0.65 8.25 25.31
C THR A 431 2.01 7.70 24.87
N HIS A 432 2.48 6.60 25.46
CA HIS A 432 3.73 5.94 25.03
C HIS A 432 3.62 5.41 23.59
N GLY A 433 2.47 4.84 23.21
CA GLY A 433 2.19 4.40 21.85
C GLY A 433 2.32 5.56 20.87
N PHE A 434 1.62 6.68 21.08
CA PHE A 434 1.67 7.85 20.22
C PHE A 434 3.07 8.48 20.15
N THR A 435 3.81 8.50 21.25
CA THR A 435 5.22 8.95 21.28
C THR A 435 6.09 8.06 20.40
N LEU A 436 5.97 6.73 20.49
CA LEU A 436 6.68 5.80 19.63
C LEU A 436 6.37 6.10 18.15
N LEU A 437 5.09 6.31 17.82
CA LEU A 437 4.69 6.57 16.44
C LEU A 437 5.26 7.91 15.92
N ALA A 438 5.33 8.93 16.77
CA ALA A 438 6.00 10.19 16.44
C ALA A 438 7.48 9.96 16.09
N VAL A 439 8.19 9.16 16.88
CA VAL A 439 9.61 8.82 16.63
C VAL A 439 9.78 8.02 15.32
N LEU A 440 8.93 7.02 15.07
CA LEU A 440 8.99 6.23 13.83
C LEU A 440 8.73 7.09 12.59
N LEU A 441 7.75 7.99 12.65
CA LEU A 441 7.43 8.89 11.55
C LEU A 441 8.50 9.97 11.35
N LEU A 442 9.13 10.44 12.42
CA LEU A 442 10.32 11.30 12.33
C LEU A 442 11.47 10.53 11.64
N GLY A 443 11.69 9.28 12.01
CA GLY A 443 12.62 8.39 11.31
C GLY A 443 12.29 8.22 9.82
N ALA A 444 11.00 8.12 9.48
CA ALA A 444 10.55 8.10 8.08
C ALA A 444 10.89 9.41 7.35
N ALA A 445 10.71 10.56 7.98
CA ALA A 445 11.08 11.86 7.42
C ALA A 445 12.60 11.97 7.20
N LEU A 446 13.40 11.50 8.16
CA LEU A 446 14.86 11.47 8.03
C LEU A 446 15.30 10.52 6.90
N ALA A 447 14.69 9.33 6.80
CA ALA A 447 14.94 8.41 5.68
C ALA A 447 14.56 9.04 4.33
N ALA A 448 13.46 9.78 4.26
CA ALA A 448 13.05 10.52 3.08
C ALA A 448 14.06 11.61 2.67
N LEU A 449 14.72 12.25 3.63
CA LEU A 449 15.81 13.21 3.35
C LEU A 449 17.03 12.55 2.70
N MET A 450 17.24 11.24 2.89
CA MET A 450 18.32 10.49 2.24
C MET A 450 18.01 10.13 0.78
N VAL A 451 16.75 10.24 0.33
CA VAL A 451 16.38 10.02 -1.07
C VAL A 451 17.19 10.98 -1.96
N PRO A 452 17.92 10.48 -2.97
CA PRO A 452 18.68 11.34 -3.87
C PRO A 452 17.78 12.35 -4.58
N ARG A 453 18.22 13.59 -4.67
CA ARG A 453 17.55 14.56 -5.55
C ARG A 453 17.74 14.10 -6.99
N ARG A 454 16.68 14.00 -7.76
CA ARG A 454 16.82 13.94 -9.21
C ARG A 454 17.49 15.26 -9.62
N SER A 455 18.74 15.19 -10.05
CA SER A 455 19.32 16.29 -10.82
C SER A 455 18.39 16.47 -12.01
N GLY A 456 17.70 17.62 -12.07
CA GLY A 456 16.88 17.96 -13.20
C GLY A 456 17.70 17.66 -14.44
N ARG A 457 17.19 16.84 -15.35
CA ARG A 457 17.72 16.79 -16.70
C ARG A 457 17.55 18.21 -17.23
N GLY A 458 18.59 18.99 -17.01
CA GLY A 458 18.84 20.22 -17.73
C GLY A 458 18.73 19.90 -19.19
N GLY A 459 18.11 20.83 -19.90
CA GLY A 459 17.75 20.77 -21.30
C GLY A 459 18.80 20.12 -22.19
N GLY A 460 18.27 19.48 -23.21
CA GLY A 460 18.96 18.86 -24.33
C GLY A 460 20.42 19.25 -24.51
N LYS A 461 21.30 18.38 -24.03
CA LYS A 461 22.49 18.13 -24.79
C LYS A 461 22.04 17.14 -25.88
N THR A 462 21.58 17.68 -26.99
CA THR A 462 21.67 17.01 -28.28
C THR A 462 23.10 16.49 -28.35
N VAL A 463 23.24 15.18 -28.35
CA VAL A 463 24.48 14.52 -28.79
C VAL A 463 24.53 14.77 -30.30
N GLY A 464 24.92 15.97 -30.68
CA GLY A 464 25.44 16.33 -31.98
C GLY A 464 26.90 15.94 -32.02
N GLY A 465 27.17 14.64 -32.06
CA GLY A 465 28.54 14.13 -32.06
C GLY A 465 28.78 12.90 -32.90
N SER A 466 27.74 12.28 -33.46
CA SER A 466 27.91 11.14 -34.36
C SER A 466 27.68 11.46 -35.85
N GLY A 467 27.08 12.59 -36.16
CA GLY A 467 26.88 13.01 -37.56
C GLY A 467 28.13 13.63 -38.20
N SER A 468 29.02 14.23 -37.39
CA SER A 468 30.24 14.86 -37.91
C SER A 468 31.37 13.89 -38.17
N VAL A 469 31.35 12.70 -37.55
CA VAL A 469 32.38 11.67 -37.78
C VAL A 469 32.06 10.86 -39.05
N LEU A 470 30.77 10.63 -39.35
CA LEU A 470 30.37 9.94 -40.57
C LEU A 470 30.52 10.84 -41.81
N LEU A 471 30.24 12.15 -41.71
CA LEU A 471 30.46 13.10 -42.83
C LEU A 471 31.94 13.32 -43.12
N LYS A 472 32.86 13.29 -42.12
CA LYS A 472 34.28 13.33 -42.35
C LYS A 472 34.85 12.06 -42.98
N ALA A 473 34.29 10.89 -42.64
CA ALA A 473 34.67 9.61 -43.24
C ALA A 473 34.22 9.48 -44.70
N GLU A 474 33.09 10.06 -45.08
CA GLU A 474 32.63 10.11 -46.48
C GLU A 474 33.41 11.13 -47.30
N GLU A 475 33.83 12.24 -46.70
CA GLU A 475 34.62 13.26 -47.39
C GLU A 475 36.08 12.79 -47.62
N GLU A 476 36.68 12.04 -46.67
CA GLU A 476 38.00 11.43 -46.86
C GLU A 476 37.99 10.22 -47.82
N ALA A 477 36.85 9.50 -47.93
CA ALA A 477 36.71 8.41 -48.92
C ALA A 477 36.54 8.91 -50.33
N SER A 478 36.02 10.14 -50.52
CA SER A 478 35.81 10.74 -51.85
C SER A 478 37.13 11.36 -52.43
N VAL A 479 38.14 11.62 -51.61
CA VAL A 479 39.40 12.23 -52.02
C VAL A 479 40.47 11.16 -52.40
N MET A 480 40.23 9.88 -52.14
CA MET A 480 41.16 8.78 -52.44
C MET A 480 40.74 7.89 -53.63
N ALA A 481 40.03 8.40 -54.57
CA ALA A 481 39.82 7.69 -55.85
C ALA A 481 40.68 8.34 -56.97
N PRO A 482 41.88 7.84 -57.29
CA PRO A 482 42.56 8.25 -58.51
C PRO A 482 41.94 7.53 -59.72
N GLY A 483 41.72 8.31 -60.77
CA GLY A 483 41.17 7.86 -62.00
C GLY A 483 41.99 6.76 -62.69
N ALA A 484 41.29 5.87 -63.34
CA ALA A 484 41.82 5.04 -64.40
C ALA A 484 40.83 5.09 -65.58
N LEU A 485 41.12 5.96 -66.49
CA LEU A 485 40.75 5.81 -67.87
C LEU A 485 41.82 4.96 -68.54
N ASN A 486 41.47 3.83 -69.10
CA ASN A 486 41.61 3.41 -70.50
C ASN A 486 41.17 1.98 -70.63
#